data_2ac1021e897570d1d9480d6bb3c012f7
#
_entry.id   2ac1021e897570d1d9480d6bb3c012f7
#
_cell.length_a   1.000
_cell.length_b   1.000
_cell.length_c   1.000
_cell.angle_alpha   90.00
_cell.angle_beta   90.00
_cell.angle_gamma   90.00
#
_symmetry.space_group_name_H-M   'P 1'
#
loop_
_entity.id
_entity.type
_entity.pdbx_description
1 polymer ?
#
loop_
_entity_poly.entity_id
_entity_poly.type
_entity_poly.pdbx_seq_one_letter_code
_entity_poly.pdbx_strand_id
1 'polypeptide(L)'
;MPRCLALALAAGCGGTLDAGRDKPHGLLPVDERNPVILENDGWSDNWSGEYAALLANSGGPPLAGIIVNSTKYWPDLNSNATGWTRLVTAARSSGLKKLPSVTASAGAPLVRPADGLVESTAPNNSAGAQLIIALSRELSLPWRPLVVLVDTPLTDVADAYLLDHTVVDRVVIVAALGQYSAPNGAMSGPNGDLDSWADWIVAQHFRYVQVSTYYDQTADVSTSQLTNLPQNPLGTWIADKQPNVFTIPTASDQVTVLSVGLSAFATGVLRAAPDTSAAFEAKQGPPLLPRPDGNVWLVTKIAAPLATSHLWPMLLDPATYAN
;
A
#
# COMPACT_ATOMS: atom_id res chain seq x y z
N MET A 1 44.54 -52.11 3.44
CA MET A 1 43.31 -51.95 4.24
C MET A 1 42.66 -50.66 3.81
N PRO A 2 41.55 -50.65 3.07
CA PRO A 2 40.84 -49.44 2.73
C PRO A 2 39.79 -49.12 3.79
N ARG A 3 39.76 -47.87 4.24
CA ARG A 3 38.75 -47.35 5.17
C ARG A 3 37.50 -46.98 4.37
N CYS A 4 36.39 -47.65 4.67
CA CYS A 4 35.05 -47.27 4.23
C CYS A 4 34.63 -45.96 4.88
N LEU A 5 34.34 -44.94 4.08
CA LEU A 5 33.71 -43.70 4.50
C LEU A 5 32.18 -43.90 4.47
N ALA A 6 31.56 -43.92 5.63
CA ALA A 6 30.10 -43.99 5.73
C ALA A 6 29.53 -42.59 5.48
N LEU A 7 28.76 -42.41 4.40
CA LEU A 7 27.95 -41.24 4.16
C LEU A 7 26.69 -41.29 5.03
N ALA A 8 26.62 -40.45 6.03
CA ALA A 8 25.39 -40.28 6.80
C ALA A 8 24.43 -39.43 5.98
N LEU A 9 23.36 -40.02 5.44
CA LEU A 9 22.21 -39.30 4.93
C LEU A 9 21.51 -38.63 6.11
N ALA A 10 21.61 -37.28 6.17
CA ALA A 10 20.74 -36.48 7.02
C ALA A 10 19.31 -36.58 6.46
N ALA A 11 18.47 -37.33 7.13
CA ALA A 11 17.03 -37.30 6.91
C ALA A 11 16.55 -35.90 7.27
N GLY A 12 16.20 -35.12 6.23
CA GLY A 12 15.57 -33.83 6.40
C GLY A 12 14.27 -34.01 7.18
N CYS A 13 14.20 -33.40 8.35
CA CYS A 13 12.93 -33.19 9.04
C CYS A 13 12.01 -32.38 8.12
N GLY A 14 11.14 -33.08 7.41
CA GLY A 14 9.99 -32.49 6.77
C GLY A 14 9.07 -31.95 7.85
N GLY A 15 9.31 -30.71 8.28
CA GLY A 15 8.33 -29.99 9.09
C GLY A 15 7.07 -29.90 8.25
N THR A 16 6.00 -30.49 8.73
CA THR A 16 4.64 -30.22 8.22
C THR A 16 4.45 -28.72 8.31
N LEU A 17 4.47 -28.05 7.13
CA LEU A 17 4.10 -26.66 7.04
C LEU A 17 2.71 -26.54 7.67
N ASP A 18 2.64 -25.74 8.74
CA ASP A 18 1.42 -25.55 9.50
C ASP A 18 0.44 -24.80 8.58
N ALA A 19 -0.48 -25.55 7.96
CA ALA A 19 -1.44 -25.03 6.98
C ALA A 19 -2.31 -23.86 7.54
N GLY A 20 -2.25 -23.61 8.86
CA GLY A 20 -2.86 -22.48 9.52
C GLY A 20 -2.03 -21.18 9.43
N ARG A 21 -0.69 -21.29 9.24
CA ARG A 21 0.20 -20.11 9.14
C ARG A 21 0.20 -19.43 7.79
N ASP A 22 -0.27 -20.13 6.76
CA ASP A 22 -0.18 -19.68 5.37
C ASP A 22 -1.39 -18.84 4.93
N LYS A 23 -2.42 -18.73 5.75
CA LYS A 23 -3.60 -17.94 5.42
C LYS A 23 -3.53 -16.57 6.07
N PRO A 24 -3.88 -15.50 5.34
CA PRO A 24 -4.03 -14.16 5.90
C PRO A 24 -5.08 -14.15 7.02
N HIS A 25 -4.84 -13.28 8.01
CA HIS A 25 -5.83 -13.02 9.04
C HIS A 25 -6.91 -12.07 8.48
N GLY A 26 -8.19 -12.40 8.64
CA GLY A 26 -9.30 -11.56 8.19
C GLY A 26 -9.75 -11.81 6.75
N LEU A 27 -10.36 -10.79 6.13
CA LEU A 27 -11.06 -10.91 4.85
C LEU A 27 -10.21 -10.58 3.62
N LEU A 28 -9.06 -9.96 3.82
CA LEU A 28 -8.14 -9.55 2.74
C LEU A 28 -7.08 -10.62 2.47
N PRO A 29 -6.46 -10.62 1.28
CA PRO A 29 -5.39 -11.55 0.93
C PRO A 29 -4.04 -11.21 1.58
N VAL A 30 -4.01 -10.26 2.50
CA VAL A 30 -2.82 -9.69 3.17
C VAL A 30 -3.12 -9.38 4.62
N ASP A 31 -2.08 -9.31 5.44
CA ASP A 31 -2.17 -8.94 6.86
C ASP A 31 -0.84 -8.33 7.37
N GLU A 32 -0.74 -8.10 8.68
CA GLU A 32 0.39 -7.49 9.36
C GLU A 32 1.74 -8.21 9.18
N ARG A 33 1.76 -9.42 8.67
CA ARG A 33 2.99 -10.19 8.41
C ARG A 33 3.63 -9.88 7.07
N ASN A 34 2.90 -9.26 6.17
CA ASN A 34 3.39 -8.93 4.83
C ASN A 34 4.40 -7.78 4.88
N PRO A 35 5.56 -7.87 4.19
CA PRO A 35 6.39 -6.69 3.96
C PRO A 35 5.65 -5.71 3.06
N VAL A 36 5.79 -4.41 3.34
CA VAL A 36 5.08 -3.37 2.61
C VAL A 36 6.02 -2.34 1.98
N ILE A 37 5.64 -1.84 0.80
CA ILE A 37 6.09 -0.57 0.25
C ILE A 37 4.93 0.40 0.40
N LEU A 38 5.18 1.61 0.89
CA LEU A 38 4.23 2.71 0.83
C LEU A 38 4.57 3.59 -0.37
N GLU A 39 3.59 3.86 -1.22
CA GLU A 39 3.68 4.77 -2.35
C GLU A 39 2.68 5.91 -2.18
N ASN A 40 3.17 7.15 -2.21
CA ASN A 40 2.37 8.34 -1.99
C ASN A 40 2.94 9.53 -2.78
N ASP A 41 2.20 10.66 -2.86
CA ASP A 41 2.65 11.88 -3.53
C ASP A 41 2.83 13.05 -2.55
N GLY A 42 1.76 13.63 -2.05
CA GLY A 42 1.81 14.75 -1.11
C GLY A 42 2.40 14.38 0.26
N TRP A 43 3.06 15.32 0.89
CA TRP A 43 3.67 15.13 2.21
C TRP A 43 2.88 15.78 3.36
N SER A 44 1.84 16.54 3.03
CA SER A 44 1.16 17.41 4.00
C SER A 44 -0.32 17.10 4.20
N ASP A 45 -0.91 16.17 3.46
CA ASP A 45 -2.35 15.97 3.40
C ASP A 45 -2.85 14.66 4.02
N ASN A 46 -1.97 13.77 4.43
CA ASN A 46 -2.37 12.46 4.93
C ASN A 46 -1.53 11.94 6.09
N TRP A 47 -2.02 10.89 6.75
CA TRP A 47 -1.39 10.24 7.89
C TRP A 47 -0.75 8.88 7.54
N SER A 48 -0.79 8.47 6.29
CA SER A 48 -0.34 7.13 5.89
C SER A 48 1.12 6.85 6.26
N GLY A 49 1.99 7.85 6.10
CA GLY A 49 3.41 7.73 6.44
C GLY A 49 3.67 7.55 7.93
N GLU A 50 2.99 8.32 8.76
CA GLU A 50 3.07 8.22 10.22
C GLU A 50 2.58 6.86 10.69
N TYR A 51 1.46 6.41 10.15
CA TYR A 51 0.87 5.11 10.47
C TYR A 51 1.77 3.95 10.06
N ALA A 52 2.29 3.99 8.83
CA ALA A 52 3.21 2.97 8.34
C ALA A 52 4.48 2.88 9.20
N ALA A 53 5.06 4.04 9.59
CA ALA A 53 6.24 4.09 10.44
C ALA A 53 5.97 3.53 11.84
N LEU A 54 4.85 3.89 12.46
CA LEU A 54 4.46 3.41 13.79
C LEU A 54 4.17 1.91 13.78
N LEU A 55 3.38 1.43 12.83
CA LEU A 55 3.03 0.01 12.73
C LEU A 55 4.26 -0.86 12.47
N ALA A 56 5.16 -0.45 11.59
CA ALA A 56 6.39 -1.19 11.28
C ALA A 56 7.30 -1.38 12.50
N ASN A 57 7.26 -0.46 13.45
CA ASN A 57 8.08 -0.51 14.66
C ASN A 57 7.38 -1.16 15.85
N SER A 58 6.05 -1.32 15.82
CA SER A 58 5.27 -1.93 16.90
C SER A 58 4.94 -3.42 16.69
N GLY A 59 5.58 -4.07 15.72
CA GLY A 59 5.34 -5.46 15.38
C GLY A 59 4.29 -5.67 14.28
N GLY A 60 3.84 -4.60 13.63
CA GLY A 60 3.00 -4.64 12.43
C GLY A 60 3.82 -4.90 11.16
N PRO A 61 3.25 -4.62 9.97
CA PRO A 61 3.87 -4.95 8.69
C PRO A 61 5.24 -4.28 8.54
N PRO A 62 6.30 -5.03 8.17
CA PRO A 62 7.63 -4.45 7.95
C PRO A 62 7.60 -3.45 6.80
N LEU A 63 7.92 -2.19 7.06
CA LEU A 63 8.02 -1.16 6.03
C LEU A 63 9.37 -1.30 5.30
N ALA A 64 9.33 -1.84 4.09
CA ALA A 64 10.52 -2.17 3.29
C ALA A 64 10.91 -1.05 2.32
N GLY A 65 9.96 -0.20 1.89
CA GLY A 65 10.20 0.90 0.96
C GLY A 65 9.21 2.04 1.13
N ILE A 66 9.63 3.23 0.72
CA ILE A 66 8.78 4.41 0.56
C ILE A 66 9.05 4.98 -0.83
N ILE A 67 8.03 5.01 -1.68
CA ILE A 67 8.05 5.63 -3.00
C ILE A 67 7.27 6.94 -2.91
N VAL A 68 7.84 8.01 -3.45
CA VAL A 68 7.19 9.32 -3.47
C VAL A 68 7.12 9.83 -4.89
N ASN A 69 5.90 10.12 -5.33
CA ASN A 69 5.59 10.58 -6.67
C ASN A 69 5.28 12.08 -6.73
N SER A 70 5.11 12.57 -7.96
CA SER A 70 4.45 13.84 -8.22
C SER A 70 3.15 13.57 -9.01
N THR A 71 2.13 14.36 -8.71
CA THR A 71 0.84 14.34 -9.40
C THR A 71 0.44 15.74 -9.80
N LYS A 72 -0.66 15.91 -10.52
CA LYS A 72 -1.18 17.26 -10.83
C LYS A 72 -1.57 18.05 -9.57
N TYR A 73 -1.87 17.38 -8.46
CA TYR A 73 -2.20 18.02 -7.18
C TYR A 73 -0.95 18.36 -6.39
N TRP A 74 0.08 17.52 -6.50
CA TRP A 74 1.38 17.64 -5.84
C TRP A 74 2.52 17.60 -6.88
N PRO A 75 2.67 18.66 -7.72
CA PRO A 75 3.52 18.58 -8.92
C PRO A 75 5.02 18.68 -8.63
N ASP A 76 5.44 19.15 -7.46
CA ASP A 76 6.85 19.31 -7.11
C ASP A 76 7.40 18.05 -6.40
N LEU A 77 7.95 17.13 -7.18
CA LEU A 77 8.56 15.89 -6.68
C LEU A 77 9.65 16.15 -5.62
N ASN A 78 10.47 17.19 -5.79
CA ASN A 78 11.54 17.50 -4.85
C ASN A 78 10.97 17.94 -3.48
N SER A 79 9.94 18.76 -3.50
CA SER A 79 9.22 19.18 -2.31
C SER A 79 8.58 17.98 -1.61
N ASN A 80 7.90 17.12 -2.36
CA ASN A 80 7.27 15.90 -1.83
C ASN A 80 8.31 14.98 -1.19
N ALA A 81 9.38 14.64 -1.91
CA ALA A 81 10.44 13.76 -1.39
C ALA A 81 11.16 14.36 -0.18
N THR A 82 11.34 15.69 -0.14
CA THR A 82 11.92 16.39 1.01
C THR A 82 11.01 16.29 2.23
N GLY A 83 9.70 16.49 2.07
CA GLY A 83 8.71 16.37 3.14
C GLY A 83 8.69 14.94 3.73
N TRP A 84 8.66 13.93 2.88
CA TRP A 84 8.72 12.53 3.31
C TRP A 84 10.05 12.17 3.99
N THR A 85 11.17 12.72 3.53
CA THR A 85 12.48 12.55 4.20
C THR A 85 12.49 13.19 5.59
N ARG A 86 11.82 14.33 5.77
CA ARG A 86 11.63 14.96 7.08
C ARG A 86 10.77 14.10 8.01
N LEU A 87 9.68 13.50 7.51
CA LEU A 87 8.87 12.55 8.27
C LEU A 87 9.72 11.39 8.78
N VAL A 88 10.48 10.72 7.90
CA VAL A 88 11.35 9.60 8.28
C VAL A 88 12.39 10.03 9.32
N THR A 89 12.92 11.24 9.19
CA THR A 89 13.89 11.81 10.15
C THR A 89 13.23 12.06 11.52
N ALA A 90 12.05 12.65 11.54
CA ALA A 90 11.29 12.90 12.75
C ALA A 90 10.91 11.59 13.46
N ALA A 91 10.45 10.59 12.70
CA ALA A 91 10.13 9.27 13.21
C ALA A 91 11.35 8.59 13.84
N ARG A 92 12.52 8.61 13.17
CA ARG A 92 13.78 8.10 13.72
C ARG A 92 14.19 8.84 15.00
N SER A 93 14.04 10.16 15.02
CA SER A 93 14.33 10.99 16.19
C SER A 93 13.36 10.75 17.36
N SER A 94 12.19 10.18 17.08
CA SER A 94 11.22 9.72 18.08
C SER A 94 11.49 8.28 18.56
N GLY A 95 12.58 7.64 18.11
CA GLY A 95 13.01 6.31 18.55
C GLY A 95 12.68 5.17 17.60
N LEU A 96 11.93 5.40 16.49
CA LEU A 96 11.63 4.39 15.49
C LEU A 96 12.88 4.05 14.68
N LYS A 97 13.17 2.75 14.49
CA LYS A 97 14.46 2.31 13.92
C LYS A 97 14.35 1.66 12.55
N LYS A 98 13.27 0.93 12.30
CA LYS A 98 13.09 0.08 11.12
C LYS A 98 12.37 0.88 10.01
N LEU A 99 13.04 1.89 9.48
CA LEU A 99 12.47 2.76 8.44
C LEU A 99 13.39 2.78 7.21
N PRO A 100 12.85 2.59 6.00
CA PRO A 100 13.61 2.69 4.77
C PRO A 100 13.96 4.15 4.44
N SER A 101 14.77 4.34 3.41
CA SER A 101 14.97 5.63 2.76
C SER A 101 13.82 5.91 1.79
N VAL A 102 13.60 7.18 1.50
CA VAL A 102 12.63 7.63 0.50
C VAL A 102 13.23 7.48 -0.90
N THR A 103 12.46 6.93 -1.83
CA THR A 103 12.76 6.84 -3.26
C THR A 103 11.83 7.79 -3.99
N ALA A 104 12.38 8.83 -4.60
CA ALA A 104 11.62 9.71 -5.48
C ALA A 104 11.40 9.04 -6.84
N SER A 105 10.16 9.02 -7.32
CA SER A 105 9.77 8.41 -8.58
C SER A 105 9.02 9.42 -9.45
N ALA A 106 9.57 9.72 -10.62
CA ALA A 106 8.99 10.65 -11.58
C ALA A 106 8.24 9.86 -12.67
N GLY A 107 7.15 9.22 -12.30
CA GLY A 107 6.29 8.51 -13.24
C GLY A 107 5.28 9.45 -13.89
N ALA A 108 5.44 9.78 -15.18
CA ALA A 108 4.33 10.38 -15.93
C ALA A 108 3.23 9.31 -16.13
N PRO A 109 1.94 9.69 -16.22
CA PRO A 109 0.88 8.74 -16.54
C PRO A 109 1.20 7.93 -17.79
N LEU A 110 0.88 6.65 -17.77
CA LEU A 110 1.12 5.75 -18.90
C LEU A 110 0.27 6.13 -20.11
N VAL A 111 0.87 6.04 -21.28
CA VAL A 111 0.17 6.34 -22.53
C VAL A 111 -0.44 5.07 -23.09
N ARG A 112 -1.78 5.03 -23.15
CA ARG A 112 -2.49 3.93 -23.78
C ARG A 112 -2.10 3.82 -25.26
N PRO A 113 -1.63 2.68 -25.76
CA PRO A 113 -1.27 2.50 -27.16
C PRO A 113 -2.49 2.53 -28.08
N ALA A 114 -2.27 2.87 -29.37
CA ALA A 114 -3.36 3.00 -30.32
C ALA A 114 -4.12 1.70 -30.60
N ASP A 115 -3.46 0.56 -30.48
CA ASP A 115 -4.07 -0.78 -30.60
C ASP A 115 -4.82 -1.22 -29.34
N GLY A 116 -4.64 -0.50 -28.23
CA GLY A 116 -5.29 -0.78 -26.95
C GLY A 116 -4.76 -2.01 -26.22
N LEU A 117 -3.65 -2.59 -26.66
CA LEU A 117 -3.05 -3.76 -26.02
C LEU A 117 -2.11 -3.33 -24.90
N VAL A 118 -2.24 -4.00 -23.75
CA VAL A 118 -1.36 -3.72 -22.59
C VAL A 118 0.10 -3.96 -22.95
N GLU A 119 0.38 -5.03 -23.67
CA GLU A 119 1.74 -5.45 -24.09
C GLU A 119 2.42 -4.46 -25.05
N SER A 120 1.64 -3.60 -25.70
CA SER A 120 2.15 -2.53 -26.58
C SER A 120 2.45 -1.24 -25.83
N THR A 121 2.15 -1.17 -24.53
CA THR A 121 2.41 0.00 -23.70
C THR A 121 3.91 0.16 -23.46
N ALA A 122 4.44 1.34 -23.78
CA ALA A 122 5.83 1.65 -23.46
C ALA A 122 6.00 1.87 -21.94
N PRO A 123 6.91 1.15 -21.27
CA PRO A 123 7.18 1.39 -19.85
C PRO A 123 7.90 2.72 -19.62
N ASN A 124 7.65 3.35 -18.49
CA ASN A 124 8.36 4.55 -18.04
C ASN A 124 9.76 4.23 -17.48
N ASN A 125 9.96 2.99 -17.03
CA ASN A 125 11.18 2.54 -16.36
C ASN A 125 11.49 3.39 -15.11
N SER A 126 10.47 3.68 -14.32
CA SER A 126 10.51 4.55 -13.15
C SER A 126 11.31 3.94 -11.99
N ALA A 127 11.84 4.80 -11.12
CA ALA A 127 12.55 4.34 -9.92
C ALA A 127 11.65 3.55 -8.96
N GLY A 128 10.38 3.91 -8.86
CA GLY A 128 9.38 3.20 -8.07
C GLY A 128 9.12 1.80 -8.60
N ALA A 129 8.92 1.65 -9.92
CA ALA A 129 8.73 0.35 -10.55
C ALA A 129 9.94 -0.58 -10.34
N GLN A 130 11.14 -0.05 -10.49
CA GLN A 130 12.37 -0.82 -10.24
C GLN A 130 12.48 -1.26 -8.77
N LEU A 131 12.13 -0.40 -7.82
CA LEU A 131 12.13 -0.73 -6.39
C LEU A 131 11.09 -1.83 -6.09
N ILE A 132 9.88 -1.74 -6.64
CA ILE A 132 8.84 -2.78 -6.50
C ILE A 132 9.36 -4.13 -6.99
N ILE A 133 9.94 -4.17 -8.19
CA ILE A 133 10.51 -5.40 -8.77
C ILE A 133 11.63 -5.96 -7.88
N ALA A 134 12.58 -5.13 -7.46
CA ALA A 134 13.72 -5.55 -6.65
C ALA A 134 13.27 -6.13 -5.30
N LEU A 135 12.46 -5.39 -4.55
CA LEU A 135 11.97 -5.83 -3.23
C LEU A 135 11.00 -7.02 -3.33
N SER A 136 10.22 -7.13 -4.42
CA SER A 136 9.38 -8.31 -4.63
C SER A 136 10.19 -9.59 -4.80
N ARG A 137 11.34 -9.53 -5.46
CA ARG A 137 12.24 -10.67 -5.63
C ARG A 137 12.97 -11.03 -4.35
N GLU A 138 13.28 -10.04 -3.52
CA GLU A 138 14.02 -10.22 -2.27
C GLU A 138 13.13 -10.72 -1.12
N LEU A 139 11.93 -10.14 -0.96
CA LEU A 139 11.13 -10.25 0.27
C LEU A 139 9.90 -11.14 0.13
N SER A 140 9.41 -11.38 -1.09
CA SER A 140 8.17 -12.13 -1.27
C SER A 140 8.38 -13.62 -1.08
N LEU A 141 7.41 -14.23 -0.42
CA LEU A 141 7.27 -15.68 -0.32
C LEU A 141 5.88 -16.07 -0.87
N PRO A 142 5.67 -17.29 -1.35
CA PRO A 142 4.37 -17.71 -1.91
C PRO A 142 3.18 -17.44 -0.99
N TRP A 143 3.38 -17.57 0.32
CA TRP A 143 2.36 -17.36 1.36
C TRP A 143 2.41 -15.96 1.98
N ARG A 144 3.45 -15.16 1.69
CA ARG A 144 3.66 -13.81 2.21
C ARG A 144 4.19 -12.91 1.09
N PRO A 145 3.34 -12.49 0.17
CA PRO A 145 3.73 -11.57 -0.90
C PRO A 145 4.16 -10.21 -0.36
N LEU A 146 4.93 -9.48 -1.15
CA LEU A 146 5.14 -8.07 -0.94
C LEU A 146 3.81 -7.32 -1.18
N VAL A 147 3.50 -6.37 -0.34
CA VAL A 147 2.33 -5.49 -0.53
C VAL A 147 2.80 -4.11 -0.96
N VAL A 148 2.20 -3.56 -2.01
CA VAL A 148 2.35 -2.15 -2.35
C VAL A 148 1.08 -1.43 -1.91
N LEU A 149 1.24 -0.55 -0.91
CA LEU A 149 0.19 0.35 -0.42
C LEU A 149 0.25 1.61 -1.27
N VAL A 150 -0.77 1.86 -2.07
CA VAL A 150 -0.76 2.94 -3.06
C VAL A 150 -1.81 3.99 -2.71
N ASP A 151 -1.33 5.17 -2.32
CA ASP A 151 -2.13 6.34 -2.00
C ASP A 151 -1.94 7.44 -3.07
N THR A 152 -1.65 7.02 -4.31
CA THR A 152 -1.36 7.84 -5.50
C THR A 152 -1.84 7.08 -6.74
N PRO A 153 -1.69 7.61 -7.99
CA PRO A 153 -1.95 6.81 -9.19
C PRO A 153 -1.13 5.53 -9.26
N LEU A 154 -1.68 4.47 -9.82
CA LEU A 154 -1.06 3.15 -9.93
C LEU A 154 0.06 3.07 -11.00
N THR A 155 0.63 4.20 -11.40
CA THR A 155 1.59 4.32 -12.51
C THR A 155 2.83 3.44 -12.30
N ASP A 156 3.48 3.52 -11.13
CA ASP A 156 4.70 2.74 -10.85
C ASP A 156 4.42 1.24 -10.76
N VAL A 157 3.24 0.87 -10.26
CA VAL A 157 2.81 -0.54 -10.18
C VAL A 157 2.59 -1.11 -11.58
N ALA A 158 1.88 -0.39 -12.45
CA ALA A 158 1.66 -0.79 -13.83
C ALA A 158 2.97 -0.81 -14.63
N ASP A 159 3.85 0.17 -14.41
CA ASP A 159 5.19 0.21 -14.99
C ASP A 159 6.04 -1.00 -14.57
N ALA A 160 5.95 -1.41 -13.29
CA ALA A 160 6.62 -2.62 -12.81
C ALA A 160 6.13 -3.88 -13.53
N TYR A 161 4.83 -3.98 -13.84
CA TYR A 161 4.29 -5.07 -14.66
C TYR A 161 4.85 -5.05 -16.08
N LEU A 162 4.90 -3.89 -16.72
CA LEU A 162 5.42 -3.75 -18.09
C LEU A 162 6.91 -4.10 -18.18
N LEU A 163 7.67 -3.88 -17.10
CA LEU A 163 9.09 -4.23 -17.02
C LEU A 163 9.34 -5.69 -16.64
N ASP A 164 8.48 -6.28 -15.80
CA ASP A 164 8.59 -7.67 -15.34
C ASP A 164 7.19 -8.25 -15.08
N HIS A 165 6.61 -8.91 -16.07
CA HIS A 165 5.27 -9.52 -15.96
C HIS A 165 5.16 -10.51 -14.80
N THR A 166 6.26 -11.12 -14.34
CA THR A 166 6.23 -12.06 -13.23
C THR A 166 6.06 -11.39 -11.85
N VAL A 167 6.07 -10.06 -11.78
CA VAL A 167 5.84 -9.31 -10.53
C VAL A 167 4.47 -9.61 -9.93
N VAL A 168 3.46 -9.92 -10.74
CA VAL A 168 2.08 -10.21 -10.30
C VAL A 168 2.00 -11.44 -9.38
N ASP A 169 2.92 -12.40 -9.52
CA ASP A 169 2.95 -13.59 -8.68
C ASP A 169 3.48 -13.29 -7.26
N ARG A 170 4.23 -12.19 -7.13
CA ARG A 170 4.97 -11.82 -5.91
C ARG A 170 4.36 -10.65 -5.15
N VAL A 171 3.43 -9.93 -5.76
CA VAL A 171 2.91 -8.66 -5.21
C VAL A 171 1.40 -8.71 -5.05
N VAL A 172 0.91 -8.04 -4.01
CA VAL A 172 -0.50 -7.67 -3.84
C VAL A 172 -0.57 -6.15 -3.75
N ILE A 173 -1.50 -5.56 -4.48
CA ILE A 173 -1.74 -4.11 -4.46
C ILE A 173 -2.88 -3.81 -3.51
N VAL A 174 -2.67 -2.83 -2.63
CA VAL A 174 -3.72 -2.25 -1.79
C VAL A 174 -3.74 -0.75 -2.06
N ALA A 175 -4.81 -0.27 -2.70
CA ALA A 175 -4.86 1.11 -3.16
C ALA A 175 -6.06 1.87 -2.60
N ALA A 176 -5.81 3.11 -2.23
CA ALA A 176 -6.84 4.09 -1.94
C ALA A 176 -7.34 4.74 -3.22
N LEU A 177 -8.65 4.94 -3.30
CA LEU A 177 -9.26 5.78 -4.35
C LEU A 177 -9.00 5.27 -5.78
N GLY A 178 -9.02 3.96 -5.97
CA GLY A 178 -9.02 3.36 -7.29
C GLY A 178 -10.22 3.80 -8.13
N GLN A 179 -10.18 3.50 -9.41
CA GLN A 179 -11.16 3.97 -10.38
C GLN A 179 -12.48 3.19 -10.36
N TYR A 180 -12.50 1.99 -9.79
CA TYR A 180 -13.66 1.12 -9.88
C TYR A 180 -14.72 1.45 -8.84
N SER A 181 -15.95 1.64 -9.29
CA SER A 181 -17.13 1.69 -8.43
C SER A 181 -17.47 0.28 -7.96
N ALA A 182 -17.68 0.11 -6.66
CA ALA A 182 -18.25 -1.13 -6.16
C ALA A 182 -19.68 -1.31 -6.67
N PRO A 183 -20.19 -2.55 -6.83
CA PRO A 183 -21.57 -2.80 -7.25
C PRO A 183 -22.63 -2.16 -6.35
N ASN A 184 -22.27 -1.79 -5.12
CA ASN A 184 -23.14 -1.09 -4.16
C ASN A 184 -23.07 0.45 -4.27
N GLY A 185 -22.43 1.01 -5.31
CA GLY A 185 -22.29 2.45 -5.51
C GLY A 185 -21.16 3.11 -4.73
N ALA A 186 -20.21 2.35 -4.17
CA ALA A 186 -18.99 2.93 -3.60
C ALA A 186 -18.21 3.68 -4.68
N MET A 187 -17.74 4.89 -4.35
CA MET A 187 -17.17 5.79 -5.34
C MET A 187 -15.76 5.35 -5.79
N SER A 188 -15.47 5.56 -7.06
CA SER A 188 -14.10 5.64 -7.55
C SER A 188 -13.44 6.94 -7.06
N GLY A 189 -12.15 6.92 -6.82
CA GLY A 189 -11.42 8.07 -6.31
C GLY A 189 -10.52 8.76 -7.35
N PRO A 190 -9.98 9.93 -7.01
CA PRO A 190 -9.19 10.74 -7.93
C PRO A 190 -7.88 10.07 -8.38
N ASN A 191 -7.29 9.16 -7.59
CA ASN A 191 -6.04 8.51 -7.95
C ASN A 191 -6.17 7.68 -9.24
N GLY A 192 -7.25 6.93 -9.40
CA GLY A 192 -7.53 6.22 -10.64
C GLY A 192 -7.76 7.14 -11.84
N ASP A 193 -8.31 8.34 -11.62
CA ASP A 193 -8.53 9.33 -12.67
C ASP A 193 -7.22 9.97 -13.19
N LEU A 194 -6.17 9.97 -12.38
CA LEU A 194 -4.89 10.55 -12.73
C LEU A 194 -4.10 9.69 -13.73
N ASP A 195 -4.25 8.36 -13.65
CA ASP A 195 -3.70 7.41 -14.62
C ASP A 195 -4.63 6.21 -14.82
N SER A 196 -5.69 6.43 -15.58
CA SER A 196 -6.71 5.41 -15.84
C SER A 196 -6.18 4.17 -16.55
N TRP A 197 -5.10 4.33 -17.34
CA TRP A 197 -4.53 3.19 -18.06
C TRP A 197 -3.73 2.30 -17.11
N ALA A 198 -3.00 2.88 -16.18
CA ALA A 198 -2.32 2.13 -15.14
C ALA A 198 -3.32 1.36 -14.25
N ASP A 199 -4.42 2.02 -13.85
CA ASP A 199 -5.47 1.37 -13.06
C ASP A 199 -6.11 0.19 -13.81
N TRP A 200 -6.34 0.35 -15.12
CA TRP A 200 -6.83 -0.70 -16.00
C TRP A 200 -5.88 -1.91 -16.04
N ILE A 201 -4.57 -1.68 -16.18
CA ILE A 201 -3.55 -2.73 -16.19
C ILE A 201 -3.54 -3.46 -14.85
N VAL A 202 -3.48 -2.72 -13.75
CA VAL A 202 -3.38 -3.30 -12.40
C VAL A 202 -4.57 -4.17 -12.06
N ALA A 203 -5.77 -3.70 -12.32
CA ALA A 203 -6.98 -4.46 -12.00
C ALA A 203 -7.09 -5.77 -12.80
N GLN A 204 -6.56 -5.81 -14.02
CA GLN A 204 -6.60 -7.03 -14.83
C GLN A 204 -5.57 -8.07 -14.42
N HIS A 205 -4.40 -7.65 -13.96
CA HIS A 205 -3.26 -8.55 -13.82
C HIS A 205 -2.88 -8.86 -12.37
N PHE A 206 -3.10 -7.93 -11.43
CA PHE A 206 -2.69 -8.13 -10.05
C PHE A 206 -3.81 -8.69 -9.16
N ARG A 207 -3.41 -9.23 -8.02
CA ARG A 207 -4.28 -9.32 -6.85
C ARG A 207 -4.45 -7.90 -6.31
N TYR A 208 -5.65 -7.34 -6.45
CA TYR A 208 -5.90 -5.93 -6.23
C TYR A 208 -6.95 -5.71 -5.15
N VAL A 209 -6.57 -5.00 -4.08
CA VAL A 209 -7.46 -4.58 -3.01
C VAL A 209 -7.73 -3.10 -3.19
N GLN A 210 -8.96 -2.73 -3.51
CA GLN A 210 -9.38 -1.35 -3.57
C GLN A 210 -10.09 -0.96 -2.28
N VAL A 211 -9.59 0.10 -1.63
CA VAL A 211 -10.22 0.69 -0.46
C VAL A 211 -11.04 1.88 -0.90
N SER A 212 -12.37 1.70 -0.93
CA SER A 212 -13.32 2.69 -1.50
C SER A 212 -14.07 3.49 -0.42
N THR A 213 -13.49 3.61 0.77
CA THR A 213 -14.16 4.25 1.91
C THR A 213 -13.69 5.69 2.15
N TYR A 214 -13.33 6.39 1.09
CA TYR A 214 -12.75 7.75 1.10
C TYR A 214 -13.51 8.76 1.97
N TYR A 215 -14.82 8.65 2.03
CA TYR A 215 -15.63 9.60 2.78
C TYR A 215 -16.10 9.07 4.14
N ASP A 216 -15.56 7.96 4.60
CA ASP A 216 -15.83 7.50 5.97
C ASP A 216 -14.90 8.23 6.96
N GLN A 217 -15.25 9.46 7.26
CA GLN A 217 -14.51 10.34 8.18
C GLN A 217 -14.43 9.81 9.62
N THR A 218 -15.13 8.72 9.92
CA THR A 218 -15.06 8.10 11.26
C THR A 218 -13.73 7.40 11.53
N ALA A 219 -12.92 7.17 10.48
CA ALA A 219 -11.55 6.66 10.61
C ALA A 219 -10.52 7.75 10.92
N ASP A 220 -10.91 9.03 10.82
CA ASP A 220 -10.00 10.15 11.01
C ASP A 220 -9.59 10.34 12.47
N VAL A 221 -8.41 10.91 12.66
CA VAL A 221 -8.00 11.45 13.96
C VAL A 221 -8.90 12.62 14.33
N SER A 222 -9.50 12.59 15.51
CA SER A 222 -10.44 13.63 15.92
C SER A 222 -9.76 15.00 16.09
N THR A 223 -10.47 16.10 15.89
CA THR A 223 -9.96 17.45 16.08
C THR A 223 -9.37 17.65 17.48
N SER A 224 -9.97 17.05 18.52
CA SER A 224 -9.43 17.12 19.89
C SER A 224 -8.08 16.43 20.05
N GLN A 225 -7.81 15.36 19.28
CA GLN A 225 -6.51 14.69 19.26
C GLN A 225 -5.47 15.53 18.52
N LEU A 226 -5.85 16.20 17.43
CA LEU A 226 -4.97 17.09 16.67
C LEU A 226 -4.48 18.28 17.48
N THR A 227 -5.32 18.81 18.37
CA THR A 227 -4.93 19.92 19.28
C THR A 227 -4.02 19.46 20.42
N ASN A 228 -3.91 18.16 20.68
CA ASN A 228 -3.14 17.57 21.76
C ASN A 228 -2.01 16.65 21.24
N LEU A 229 -1.36 17.05 20.16
CA LEU A 229 -0.24 16.31 19.62
C LEU A 229 0.90 16.15 20.64
N PRO A 230 1.54 15.00 20.72
CA PRO A 230 2.60 14.75 21.69
C PRO A 230 3.84 15.62 21.41
N GLN A 231 4.53 16.01 22.48
CA GLN A 231 5.78 16.80 22.41
C GLN A 231 6.99 15.89 22.13
N ASN A 232 6.95 15.16 21.01
CA ASN A 232 8.07 14.41 20.47
C ASN A 232 8.36 14.88 19.02
N PRO A 233 9.50 14.52 18.42
CA PRO A 233 9.85 15.00 17.08
C PRO A 233 8.81 14.67 16.01
N LEU A 234 8.15 13.51 16.09
CA LEU A 234 7.09 13.13 15.15
C LEU A 234 5.84 13.99 15.33
N GLY A 235 5.39 14.17 16.57
CA GLY A 235 4.26 15.06 16.90
C GLY A 235 4.52 16.51 16.51
N THR A 236 5.75 17.00 16.74
CA THR A 236 6.17 18.35 16.32
C THR A 236 6.13 18.48 14.79
N TRP A 237 6.65 17.48 14.06
CA TRP A 237 6.61 17.49 12.61
C TRP A 237 5.17 17.52 12.07
N ILE A 238 4.27 16.72 12.67
CA ILE A 238 2.84 16.74 12.33
C ILE A 238 2.24 18.13 12.59
N ALA A 239 2.55 18.76 13.72
CA ALA A 239 2.08 20.10 14.05
C ALA A 239 2.57 21.17 13.07
N ASP A 240 3.81 21.08 12.61
CA ASP A 240 4.40 22.03 11.65
C ASP A 240 3.72 21.96 10.27
N LYS A 241 3.23 20.80 9.86
CA LYS A 241 2.48 20.65 8.59
C LYS A 241 0.98 20.97 8.75
N GLN A 242 0.51 21.19 9.97
CA GLN A 242 -0.90 21.32 10.36
C GLN A 242 -1.76 22.23 9.47
N PRO A 243 -1.36 23.45 9.08
CA PRO A 243 -2.25 24.31 8.30
C PRO A 243 -2.79 23.66 7.01
N ASN A 244 -2.05 22.70 6.46
CA ASN A 244 -2.41 22.01 5.23
C ASN A 244 -3.08 20.66 5.47
N VAL A 245 -2.78 19.99 6.59
CA VAL A 245 -3.23 18.63 6.89
C VAL A 245 -4.60 18.58 7.55
N PHE A 246 -4.90 19.57 8.41
CA PHE A 246 -6.11 19.49 9.26
C PHE A 246 -7.31 20.25 8.72
N THR A 247 -7.19 20.89 7.58
CA THR A 247 -8.32 21.52 6.91
C THR A 247 -9.10 20.53 6.04
N ILE A 248 -8.51 19.38 5.72
CA ILE A 248 -9.15 18.31 4.94
C ILE A 248 -8.85 17.00 5.65
N PRO A 249 -9.75 16.50 6.50
CA PRO A 249 -9.62 15.15 7.04
C PRO A 249 -9.64 14.16 5.86
N THR A 250 -8.54 13.46 5.65
CA THR A 250 -8.43 12.47 4.58
C THR A 250 -8.30 11.09 5.19
N ALA A 251 -9.43 10.43 5.41
CA ALA A 251 -9.47 9.05 5.87
C ALA A 251 -8.91 8.05 4.84
N SER A 252 -8.85 8.45 3.57
CA SER A 252 -8.61 7.53 2.45
C SER A 252 -7.25 6.86 2.48
N ASP A 253 -6.20 7.65 2.63
CA ASP A 253 -4.84 7.15 2.50
C ASP A 253 -4.42 6.33 3.74
N GLN A 254 -4.94 6.70 4.91
CA GLN A 254 -4.71 5.98 6.17
C GLN A 254 -5.29 4.58 6.15
N VAL A 255 -6.46 4.40 5.53
CA VAL A 255 -7.17 3.11 5.51
C VAL A 255 -6.44 2.05 4.68
N THR A 256 -5.63 2.45 3.69
CA THR A 256 -4.77 1.53 2.97
C THR A 256 -3.75 0.87 3.89
N VAL A 257 -3.05 1.68 4.68
CA VAL A 257 -2.09 1.19 5.67
C VAL A 257 -2.76 0.31 6.73
N LEU A 258 -3.92 0.74 7.21
CA LEU A 258 -4.68 0.02 8.23
C LEU A 258 -5.24 -1.30 7.72
N SER A 259 -5.61 -1.38 6.45
CA SER A 259 -6.10 -2.61 5.83
C SER A 259 -5.08 -3.76 5.91
N VAL A 260 -3.79 -3.43 5.95
CA VAL A 260 -2.71 -4.41 6.10
C VAL A 260 -2.22 -4.49 7.55
N GLY A 261 -2.17 -3.35 8.23
CA GLY A 261 -1.65 -3.27 9.59
C GLY A 261 -2.54 -3.86 10.67
N LEU A 262 -3.86 -3.92 10.43
CA LEU A 262 -4.86 -4.45 11.36
C LEU A 262 -5.79 -5.43 10.64
N SER A 263 -5.60 -6.72 10.85
CA SER A 263 -6.35 -7.79 10.17
C SER A 263 -7.87 -7.70 10.38
N ALA A 264 -8.32 -7.11 11.48
CA ALA A 264 -9.74 -6.91 11.80
C ALA A 264 -10.33 -5.59 11.23
N PHE A 265 -9.53 -4.77 10.56
CA PHE A 265 -9.95 -3.44 10.13
C PHE A 265 -10.98 -3.49 9.00
N ALA A 266 -10.77 -4.29 7.98
CA ALA A 266 -11.73 -4.53 6.91
C ALA A 266 -12.80 -5.53 7.38
N THR A 267 -14.04 -5.06 7.57
CA THR A 267 -15.17 -5.87 8.06
C THR A 267 -16.19 -6.20 7.00
N GLY A 268 -16.11 -5.59 5.82
CA GLY A 268 -16.90 -5.93 4.64
C GLY A 268 -16.03 -5.90 3.40
N VAL A 269 -16.06 -7.01 2.63
CA VAL A 269 -15.29 -7.15 1.39
C VAL A 269 -16.14 -7.87 0.35
N LEU A 270 -16.18 -7.33 -0.86
CA LEU A 270 -16.74 -7.98 -2.04
C LEU A 270 -15.61 -8.48 -2.94
N ARG A 271 -15.76 -9.71 -3.44
CA ARG A 271 -14.84 -10.26 -4.47
C ARG A 271 -15.43 -10.01 -5.85
N ALA A 272 -14.58 -9.55 -6.74
CA ALA A 272 -14.95 -9.23 -8.12
C ALA A 272 -13.80 -9.54 -9.08
N ALA A 273 -14.12 -9.52 -10.37
CA ALA A 273 -13.15 -9.51 -11.45
C ALA A 273 -13.56 -8.42 -12.46
N PRO A 274 -12.60 -7.77 -13.14
CA PRO A 274 -12.91 -6.83 -14.20
C PRO A 274 -13.57 -7.55 -15.39
N ASP A 275 -14.56 -6.89 -16.02
CA ASP A 275 -15.11 -7.33 -17.29
C ASP A 275 -14.11 -6.99 -18.41
N THR A 276 -13.29 -7.96 -18.78
CA THR A 276 -12.29 -7.80 -19.83
C THR A 276 -12.89 -7.64 -21.24
N SER A 277 -14.20 -7.86 -21.42
CA SER A 277 -14.91 -7.64 -22.68
C SER A 277 -15.37 -6.18 -22.85
N ALA A 278 -15.38 -5.40 -21.77
CA ALA A 278 -15.75 -3.99 -21.83
C ALA A 278 -14.67 -3.16 -22.54
N ALA A 279 -15.10 -2.12 -23.26
CA ALA A 279 -14.18 -1.16 -23.86
C ALA A 279 -13.54 -0.30 -22.76
N PHE A 280 -12.26 0.04 -22.96
CA PHE A 280 -11.60 1.01 -22.09
C PHE A 280 -12.24 2.40 -22.26
N GLU A 281 -12.63 2.99 -21.16
CA GLU A 281 -13.06 4.38 -21.07
C GLU A 281 -12.16 5.12 -20.06
N ALA A 282 -11.58 6.25 -20.48
CA ALA A 282 -10.78 7.07 -19.57
C ALA A 282 -11.64 7.56 -18.39
N LYS A 283 -11.09 7.49 -17.19
CA LYS A 283 -11.76 7.81 -15.92
C LYS A 283 -12.92 6.88 -15.53
N GLN A 284 -13.03 5.79 -16.22
CA GLN A 284 -13.94 4.71 -15.88
C GLN A 284 -13.20 3.40 -16.03
N GLY A 285 -12.93 2.69 -14.94
CA GLY A 285 -12.36 1.35 -15.04
C GLY A 285 -13.33 0.37 -15.71
N PRO A 286 -12.90 -0.83 -16.11
CA PRO A 286 -13.82 -1.84 -16.58
C PRO A 286 -14.85 -2.14 -15.49
N PRO A 287 -16.12 -2.43 -15.88
CA PRO A 287 -17.10 -2.86 -14.91
C PRO A 287 -16.58 -4.05 -14.10
N LEU A 288 -16.82 -4.05 -12.81
CA LEU A 288 -16.46 -5.16 -11.94
C LEU A 288 -17.63 -6.13 -11.82
N LEU A 289 -17.40 -7.36 -12.21
CA LEU A 289 -18.39 -8.43 -12.09
C LEU A 289 -18.18 -9.16 -10.76
N PRO A 290 -19.22 -9.29 -9.91
CA PRO A 290 -19.13 -10.05 -8.67
C PRO A 290 -18.68 -11.50 -8.95
N ARG A 291 -17.53 -11.91 -8.42
CA ARG A 291 -16.96 -13.25 -8.61
C ARG A 291 -16.23 -13.69 -7.35
N PRO A 292 -16.64 -14.80 -6.71
CA PRO A 292 -15.98 -15.30 -5.50
C PRO A 292 -14.49 -15.64 -5.69
N ASP A 293 -14.09 -16.00 -6.89
CA ASP A 293 -12.72 -16.33 -7.32
C ASP A 293 -12.01 -15.17 -8.03
N GLY A 294 -12.62 -13.99 -8.11
CA GLY A 294 -12.05 -12.82 -8.76
C GLY A 294 -10.72 -12.36 -8.10
N ASN A 295 -9.93 -11.60 -8.85
CA ASN A 295 -8.65 -11.05 -8.39
C ASN A 295 -8.75 -9.68 -7.71
N VAL A 296 -9.96 -9.11 -7.62
CA VAL A 296 -10.22 -7.81 -6.99
C VAL A 296 -10.99 -7.99 -5.70
N TRP A 297 -10.54 -7.33 -4.64
CA TRP A 297 -11.22 -7.21 -3.34
C TRP A 297 -11.63 -5.77 -3.14
N LEU A 298 -12.92 -5.52 -3.05
CA LEU A 298 -13.47 -4.20 -2.75
C LEU A 298 -13.79 -4.12 -1.27
N VAL A 299 -13.08 -3.26 -0.55
CA VAL A 299 -13.37 -2.99 0.86
C VAL A 299 -14.58 -2.07 0.91
N THR A 300 -15.68 -2.57 1.46
CA THR A 300 -16.98 -1.87 1.52
C THR A 300 -17.36 -1.43 2.92
N LYS A 301 -16.66 -1.95 3.94
CA LYS A 301 -16.88 -1.61 5.34
C LYS A 301 -15.61 -1.77 6.14
N ILE A 302 -15.33 -0.80 7.01
CA ILE A 302 -14.18 -0.75 7.90
C ILE A 302 -14.61 -0.62 9.36
N ALA A 303 -13.75 -1.05 10.28
CA ALA A 303 -13.91 -0.82 11.72
C ALA A 303 -13.17 0.46 12.12
N ALA A 304 -13.68 1.62 11.72
CA ALA A 304 -13.05 2.92 11.88
C ALA A 304 -12.53 3.24 13.31
N PRO A 305 -13.25 2.90 14.40
CA PRO A 305 -12.75 3.17 15.74
C PRO A 305 -11.43 2.47 16.10
N LEU A 306 -11.07 1.37 15.41
CA LEU A 306 -9.81 0.69 15.65
C LEU A 306 -8.60 1.53 15.24
N ALA A 307 -8.72 2.34 14.19
CA ALA A 307 -7.64 3.18 13.68
C ALA A 307 -7.05 4.07 14.78
N THR A 308 -7.87 4.94 15.33
CA THR A 308 -7.45 5.91 16.34
C THR A 308 -7.04 5.24 17.65
N SER A 309 -7.81 4.24 18.12
CA SER A 309 -7.52 3.56 19.38
C SER A 309 -6.21 2.77 19.35
N HIS A 310 -5.80 2.29 18.18
CA HIS A 310 -4.58 1.52 18.02
C HIS A 310 -3.35 2.41 17.81
N LEU A 311 -3.47 3.43 16.97
CA LEU A 311 -2.32 4.24 16.53
C LEU A 311 -1.99 5.38 17.48
N TRP A 312 -2.99 5.97 18.13
CA TRP A 312 -2.77 7.11 19.01
C TRP A 312 -1.83 6.82 20.19
N PRO A 313 -1.95 5.70 20.92
CA PRO A 313 -0.98 5.34 21.95
C PRO A 313 0.46 5.23 21.45
N MET A 314 0.65 4.70 20.22
CA MET A 314 1.98 4.59 19.61
C MET A 314 2.56 5.96 19.25
N LEU A 315 1.72 6.91 18.82
CA LEU A 315 2.14 8.27 18.53
C LEU A 315 2.53 9.03 19.79
N LEU A 316 1.85 8.79 20.92
CA LEU A 316 2.16 9.42 22.21
C LEU A 316 3.54 9.02 22.73
N ASP A 317 3.96 7.78 22.55
CA ASP A 317 5.26 7.27 22.99
C ASP A 317 5.86 6.27 21.97
N PRO A 318 6.35 6.77 20.83
CA PRO A 318 6.87 5.89 19.78
C PRO A 318 8.03 4.99 20.25
N ALA A 319 8.87 5.47 21.18
CA ALA A 319 10.06 4.75 21.65
C ALA A 319 9.69 3.48 22.44
N THR A 320 8.61 3.50 23.21
CA THR A 320 8.11 2.33 23.95
C THR A 320 7.62 1.22 23.03
N TYR A 321 7.12 1.57 21.84
CA TYR A 321 6.64 0.61 20.84
C TYR A 321 7.72 0.22 19.81
N ALA A 322 8.90 0.84 19.84
CA ALA A 322 9.99 0.53 18.93
C ALA A 322 10.72 -0.75 19.36
N ASN A 323 10.53 -1.85 18.63
CA ASN A 323 11.19 -3.16 18.82
C ASN A 323 12.51 -3.27 18.04
#